data_a16a08556d7f8de5b135303c23c3c115
#
_entry.id   a16a08556d7f8de5b135303c23c3c115
#
_cell.length_a   1.000
_cell.length_b   1.000
_cell.length_c   1.000
_cell.angle_alpha   90.00
_cell.angle_beta   90.00
_cell.angle_gamma   90.00
#
_symmetry.space_group_name_H-M   'P 1'
#
loop_
_entity.id
_entity.type
_entity.pdbx_description
1 polymer ?
#
loop_
_entity_poly.entity_id
_entity_poly.type
_entity_poly.pdbx_seq_one_letter_code
_entity_poly.pdbx_strand_id
1 'polypeptide(L)'
;MITNKDKLYLNKYYNYKTKIKGLDELTSLALDFCMCFNLISPKWGSHHKRAFLFIRKVRLEFFILWLFLEYLINIKCFIFILTNICLHYIIVSQDVGGVYMYKAYKFRLYPDSFQKQMLSKTFGCVRLIYNYFLDKCMKNGYIRAFDMCREVKELYVKYPFLKEVDSCSLRCAIFNLEDAFKNYFSKRNDYPKFKSKYNKQSYRTTCIRSKYKDREYSNIELDLVNRKIKLPKLGLVDIRGYRNLINIVGRIINATIEKETTNKYYVSIVVEEKENVTGNVTPQSIVGLDLGIKDLVVTSDGEKYANPKEILKREKKLKRLQRKLSKQIKGSNNYYKTKEKIARIHSKIKNSRRHNIINIVNKLVKDYDIVVSEKLHVKEMSHNHNLAKNILDASFNKICQVLKWKCKVLGKYYYQVDTYFPSSKKCSHCDSKTNKTNNLNVRNWICEECGCENDRDINASINIMFEGLKIHYQSI
;
A
#
# COMPACT_ATOMS: atom_id res chain seq x y z
N MET A 1 1.97 34.10 20.94
CA MET A 1 1.16 33.89 22.14
C MET A 1 0.49 32.53 22.06
N ILE A 2 0.78 31.65 22.98
CA ILE A 2 0.20 30.29 23.03
C ILE A 2 -1.25 30.46 23.52
N THR A 3 -2.22 30.06 22.72
CA THR A 3 -3.64 30.18 23.07
C THR A 3 -4.02 29.19 24.18
N ASN A 4 -5.13 29.44 24.89
CA ASN A 4 -5.63 28.51 25.90
C ASN A 4 -5.94 27.12 25.34
N LYS A 5 -6.21 27.04 24.01
CA LYS A 5 -6.38 25.80 23.24
C LYS A 5 -5.09 24.99 23.21
N ASP A 6 -3.96 25.66 22.96
CA ASP A 6 -2.65 25.01 22.88
C ASP A 6 -2.19 24.48 24.23
N LYS A 7 -2.55 25.17 25.31
CA LYS A 7 -2.26 24.74 26.71
C LYS A 7 -3.02 23.47 27.08
N LEU A 8 -4.29 23.35 26.66
CA LEU A 8 -5.10 22.14 26.93
C LEU A 8 -4.58 20.95 26.14
N TYR A 9 -4.14 21.21 24.92
CA TYR A 9 -3.50 20.25 24.03
C TYR A 9 -2.19 19.72 24.62
N LEU A 10 -1.34 20.62 25.07
CA LEU A 10 -0.08 20.30 25.74
C LEU A 10 -0.32 19.52 27.06
N ASN A 11 -1.32 19.90 27.86
CA ASN A 11 -1.63 19.18 29.09
C ASN A 11 -2.14 17.75 28.87
N LYS A 12 -3.00 17.53 27.86
CA LYS A 12 -3.40 16.16 27.49
C LYS A 12 -2.21 15.34 26.96
N TYR A 13 -1.33 15.96 26.19
CA TYR A 13 -0.11 15.35 25.67
C TYR A 13 0.90 15.03 26.80
N TYR A 14 1.11 15.95 27.73
CA TYR A 14 1.98 15.75 28.90
C TYR A 14 1.44 14.69 29.86
N ASN A 15 0.14 14.65 30.12
CA ASN A 15 -0.48 13.62 30.96
C ASN A 15 -0.41 12.21 30.33
N TYR A 16 -0.39 12.12 29.02
CA TYR A 16 -0.10 10.84 28.31
C TYR A 16 1.39 10.49 28.40
N LYS A 17 2.27 11.46 28.23
CA LYS A 17 3.74 11.27 28.28
C LYS A 17 4.24 10.85 29.68
N THR A 18 3.63 11.34 30.76
CA THR A 18 3.94 10.92 32.14
C THR A 18 3.51 9.48 32.44
N LYS A 19 2.39 9.02 31.86
CA LYS A 19 2.01 7.59 31.94
C LYS A 19 3.00 6.66 31.23
N ILE A 20 3.64 7.13 30.16
CA ILE A 20 4.62 6.35 29.38
C ILE A 20 5.98 6.30 30.09
N LYS A 21 6.42 7.40 30.74
CA LYS A 21 7.67 7.37 31.51
C LYS A 21 7.71 6.26 32.55
N GLY A 22 6.58 5.96 33.18
CA GLY A 22 6.49 4.82 34.09
C GLY A 22 6.67 3.46 33.45
N LEU A 23 6.36 3.31 32.13
CA LEU A 23 6.62 2.08 31.38
C LEU A 23 8.10 2.00 30.94
N ASP A 24 8.69 3.15 30.56
CA ASP A 24 10.12 3.22 30.17
C ASP A 24 11.06 2.91 31.35
N GLU A 25 10.69 3.33 32.58
CA GLU A 25 11.47 2.96 33.79
C GLU A 25 11.39 1.47 34.11
N LEU A 26 10.26 0.81 33.88
CA LEU A 26 10.11 -0.64 34.03
C LEU A 26 10.87 -1.43 32.95
N THR A 27 10.90 -0.92 31.72
CA THR A 27 11.70 -1.54 30.64
C THR A 27 13.19 -1.30 30.81
N SER A 28 13.61 -0.16 31.35
CA SER A 28 15.00 0.14 31.72
C SER A 28 15.49 -0.79 32.84
N LEU A 29 14.71 -0.98 33.90
CA LEU A 29 15.01 -1.93 34.97
C LEU A 29 15.12 -3.38 34.47
N ALA A 30 14.30 -3.80 33.53
CA ALA A 30 14.35 -5.12 32.92
C ALA A 30 15.61 -5.28 32.03
N LEU A 31 16.02 -4.22 31.33
CA LEU A 31 17.24 -4.20 30.51
C LEU A 31 18.50 -4.23 31.38
N ASP A 32 18.54 -3.48 32.50
CA ASP A 32 19.65 -3.52 33.45
C ASP A 32 19.80 -4.90 34.09
N PHE A 33 18.69 -5.58 34.39
CA PHE A 33 18.68 -6.95 34.87
C PHE A 33 19.23 -7.95 33.84
N CYS A 34 18.88 -7.76 32.54
CA CYS A 34 19.44 -8.57 31.43
C CYS A 34 20.92 -8.28 31.17
N MET A 35 21.38 -7.04 31.33
CA MET A 35 22.80 -6.67 31.17
C MET A 35 23.67 -7.27 32.27
N CYS A 36 23.20 -7.36 33.51
CA CYS A 36 23.88 -8.07 34.59
C CYS A 36 24.03 -9.56 34.29
N PHE A 37 23.13 -10.19 33.56
CA PHE A 37 23.23 -11.58 33.12
C PHE A 37 24.26 -11.84 32.00
N ASN A 38 24.49 -10.86 31.12
CA ASN A 38 25.48 -10.99 30.03
C ASN A 38 26.94 -10.73 30.43
N LEU A 39 27.17 -10.18 31.62
CA LEU A 39 28.51 -9.98 32.17
C LEU A 39 29.15 -11.26 32.71
N ILE A 40 28.45 -12.40 32.67
CA ILE A 40 28.98 -13.72 33.09
C ILE A 40 29.10 -14.64 31.86
N SER A 41 29.90 -14.23 30.87
CA SER A 41 30.36 -15.09 29.80
C SER A 41 31.79 -15.56 30.07
N PRO A 42 32.11 -16.85 29.95
CA PRO A 42 33.37 -17.43 30.47
C PRO A 42 34.51 -17.27 29.48
N LYS A 43 35.35 -16.28 29.71
CA LYS A 43 36.76 -16.32 29.25
C LYS A 43 37.67 -16.20 30.44
N TRP A 44 37.79 -17.27 31.22
CA TRP A 44 38.82 -17.34 32.26
C TRP A 44 39.43 -18.74 32.24
N GLY A 45 40.72 -18.75 32.12
CA GLY A 45 41.52 -19.96 32.05
C GLY A 45 41.57 -20.74 33.37
N SER A 46 42.22 -21.88 33.30
CA SER A 46 42.23 -23.06 34.11
C SER A 46 42.66 -22.98 35.62
N HIS A 47 42.54 -21.87 36.32
CA HIS A 47 43.12 -21.72 37.66
C HIS A 47 42.19 -21.50 38.86
N HIS A 48 40.86 -21.55 38.76
CA HIS A 48 39.99 -21.33 39.92
C HIS A 48 38.85 -22.36 40.11
N LYS A 49 39.19 -23.59 40.44
CA LYS A 49 38.22 -24.62 40.89
C LYS A 49 37.36 -24.20 42.11
N ARG A 50 37.85 -23.32 42.97
CA ARG A 50 37.08 -22.83 44.13
C ARG A 50 36.00 -21.78 43.74
N ALA A 51 36.26 -20.93 42.78
CA ALA A 51 35.25 -19.97 42.27
C ALA A 51 34.09 -20.68 41.57
N PHE A 52 34.36 -21.80 40.90
CA PHE A 52 33.35 -22.62 40.23
C PHE A 52 32.35 -23.27 41.18
N LEU A 53 32.82 -23.70 42.35
CA LEU A 53 31.97 -24.27 43.43
C LEU A 53 31.10 -23.18 44.08
N PHE A 54 31.62 -21.97 44.26
CA PHE A 54 30.87 -20.84 44.79
C PHE A 54 29.77 -20.40 43.83
N ILE A 55 30.06 -20.29 42.55
CA ILE A 55 29.09 -19.96 41.51
C ILE A 55 28.00 -21.05 41.40
N ARG A 56 28.35 -22.32 41.58
CA ARG A 56 27.40 -23.43 41.58
C ARG A 56 26.47 -23.40 42.80
N LYS A 57 26.99 -23.01 43.97
CA LYS A 57 26.18 -22.83 45.17
C LYS A 57 25.22 -21.64 45.08
N VAL A 58 25.69 -20.50 44.57
CA VAL A 58 24.88 -19.33 44.33
C VAL A 58 23.80 -19.62 43.25
N ARG A 59 24.13 -20.38 42.21
CA ARG A 59 23.12 -20.83 41.22
C ARG A 59 22.04 -21.74 41.85
N LEU A 60 22.41 -22.58 42.79
CA LEU A 60 21.45 -23.47 43.46
C LEU A 60 20.50 -22.65 44.38
N GLU A 61 21.04 -21.69 45.12
CA GLU A 61 20.25 -20.80 45.97
C GLU A 61 19.32 -19.87 45.17
N PHE A 62 19.80 -19.36 44.03
CA PHE A 62 18.95 -18.60 43.09
C PHE A 62 17.90 -19.48 42.40
N PHE A 63 18.23 -20.74 42.12
CA PHE A 63 17.27 -21.71 41.55
C PHE A 63 16.19 -22.08 42.57
N ILE A 64 16.55 -22.21 43.83
CA ILE A 64 15.59 -22.47 44.94
C ILE A 64 14.74 -21.22 45.19
N LEU A 65 15.33 -20.02 45.17
CA LEU A 65 14.58 -18.76 45.26
C LEU A 65 13.65 -18.56 44.07
N TRP A 66 14.08 -18.98 42.86
CA TRP A 66 13.26 -18.96 41.64
C TRP A 66 12.08 -19.94 41.75
N LEU A 67 12.29 -21.14 42.27
CA LEU A 67 11.22 -22.13 42.57
C LEU A 67 10.25 -21.63 43.64
N PHE A 68 10.73 -20.84 44.62
CA PHE A 68 9.89 -20.26 45.68
C PHE A 68 9.03 -19.06 45.15
N LEU A 69 9.56 -18.29 44.22
CA LEU A 69 8.82 -17.26 43.49
C LEU A 69 7.79 -17.83 42.49
N GLU A 70 8.07 -19.02 41.94
CA GLU A 70 7.14 -19.77 41.09
C GLU A 70 5.85 -20.15 41.84
N TYR A 71 5.96 -20.38 43.15
CA TYR A 71 4.81 -20.72 44.00
C TYR A 71 3.90 -19.52 44.34
N LEU A 72 4.41 -18.27 44.19
CA LEU A 72 3.71 -17.03 44.56
C LEU A 72 3.18 -16.21 43.39
N ILE A 73 3.58 -16.49 42.16
CA ILE A 73 3.18 -15.71 41.00
C ILE A 73 2.67 -16.63 39.88
N ASN A 74 1.41 -16.45 39.54
CA ASN A 74 0.68 -17.17 38.50
C ASN A 74 1.53 -17.38 37.21
N ILE A 75 2.01 -18.57 36.97
CA ILE A 75 2.92 -19.08 35.90
C ILE A 75 2.57 -18.54 34.50
N LYS A 76 1.31 -18.26 34.21
CA LYS A 76 0.86 -17.75 32.91
C LYS A 76 1.39 -16.36 32.53
N CYS A 77 1.58 -15.45 33.50
CA CYS A 77 2.07 -14.10 33.19
C CYS A 77 3.57 -14.07 32.93
N PHE A 78 4.36 -14.86 33.65
CA PHE A 78 5.83 -14.86 33.49
C PHE A 78 6.28 -15.56 32.20
N ILE A 79 5.62 -16.66 31.83
CA ILE A 79 5.87 -17.34 30.56
C ILE A 79 5.43 -16.43 29.38
N PHE A 80 4.33 -15.69 29.51
CA PHE A 80 3.87 -14.76 28.50
C PHE A 80 4.84 -13.57 28.30
N ILE A 81 5.42 -13.05 29.37
CA ILE A 81 6.42 -11.99 29.32
C ILE A 81 7.75 -12.51 28.74
N LEU A 82 8.24 -13.65 29.19
CA LEU A 82 9.48 -14.25 28.66
C LEU A 82 9.34 -14.71 27.20
N THR A 83 8.22 -15.29 26.81
CA THR A 83 7.98 -15.66 25.42
C THR A 83 7.87 -14.43 24.51
N ASN A 84 7.26 -13.34 24.96
CA ASN A 84 7.23 -12.09 24.21
C ASN A 84 8.62 -11.41 24.15
N ILE A 85 9.40 -11.43 25.23
CA ILE A 85 10.78 -10.91 25.25
C ILE A 85 11.68 -11.77 24.37
N CYS A 86 11.60 -13.11 24.45
CA CYS A 86 12.37 -14.00 23.59
C CYS A 86 11.94 -13.92 22.12
N LEU A 87 10.63 -13.82 21.82
CA LEU A 87 10.14 -13.58 20.47
C LEU A 87 10.59 -12.23 19.93
N HIS A 88 10.57 -11.18 20.76
CA HIS A 88 11.07 -9.87 20.37
C HIS A 88 12.59 -9.87 20.14
N TYR A 89 13.34 -10.60 20.97
CA TYR A 89 14.80 -10.77 20.80
C TYR A 89 15.15 -11.64 19.59
N ILE A 90 14.39 -12.70 19.31
CA ILE A 90 14.54 -13.53 18.12
C ILE A 90 14.17 -12.76 16.87
N ILE A 91 13.13 -11.93 16.91
CA ILE A 91 12.72 -11.06 15.79
C ILE A 91 13.75 -9.95 15.56
N VAL A 92 14.32 -9.36 16.61
CA VAL A 92 15.35 -8.29 16.51
C VAL A 92 16.73 -8.86 16.15
N SER A 93 17.05 -10.10 16.52
CA SER A 93 18.37 -10.72 16.21
C SER A 93 18.42 -11.41 14.86
N GLN A 94 17.30 -11.57 14.15
CA GLN A 94 17.28 -12.22 12.83
C GLN A 94 17.31 -11.27 11.64
N ASP A 95 17.30 -9.93 11.80
CA ASP A 95 17.28 -9.01 10.68
C ASP A 95 18.41 -7.97 10.69
N VAL A 96 19.64 -8.43 10.52
CA VAL A 96 20.69 -7.67 9.81
C VAL A 96 20.67 -8.02 8.31
N GLY A 97 19.63 -8.64 7.84
CA GLY A 97 19.29 -8.82 6.43
C GLY A 97 18.43 -7.67 5.95
N GLY A 98 18.98 -6.77 5.11
CA GLY A 98 18.23 -5.64 4.58
C GLY A 98 16.87 -6.07 4.05
N VAL A 99 15.80 -5.37 4.46
CA VAL A 99 14.44 -5.64 4.01
C VAL A 99 14.36 -5.34 2.52
N TYR A 100 14.04 -6.35 1.73
CA TYR A 100 13.78 -6.17 0.32
C TYR A 100 12.39 -5.57 0.12
N MET A 101 12.33 -4.44 -0.57
CA MET A 101 11.07 -3.78 -0.90
C MET A 101 10.81 -3.84 -2.40
N TYR A 102 9.57 -4.21 -2.77
CA TYR A 102 9.16 -4.21 -4.17
C TYR A 102 8.56 -2.86 -4.55
N LYS A 103 9.22 -2.13 -5.47
CA LYS A 103 8.74 -0.86 -6.01
C LYS A 103 8.34 -1.03 -7.47
N ALA A 104 7.23 -0.39 -7.85
CA ALA A 104 6.75 -0.41 -9.23
C ALA A 104 6.97 0.95 -9.90
N TYR A 105 7.71 0.95 -10.99
CA TYR A 105 8.00 2.13 -11.80
C TYR A 105 7.24 2.05 -13.13
N LYS A 106 6.49 3.10 -13.48
CA LYS A 106 5.70 3.14 -14.70
C LYS A 106 6.24 4.16 -15.68
N PHE A 107 6.65 3.70 -16.86
CA PHE A 107 7.16 4.52 -17.96
C PHE A 107 6.18 4.51 -19.13
N ARG A 108 6.18 5.59 -19.90
CA ARG A 108 5.53 5.62 -21.19
C ARG A 108 6.46 5.01 -22.24
N LEU A 109 5.94 4.08 -23.03
CA LEU A 109 6.65 3.47 -24.16
C LEU A 109 6.35 4.23 -25.46
N TYR A 110 7.35 4.32 -26.31
CA TYR A 110 7.27 4.88 -27.66
C TYR A 110 7.71 3.83 -28.68
N PRO A 111 6.91 2.77 -28.90
CA PRO A 111 7.25 1.72 -29.84
C PRO A 111 7.15 2.23 -31.28
N ASP A 112 8.06 1.78 -32.14
CA ASP A 112 8.02 1.96 -33.59
C ASP A 112 6.89 1.15 -34.26
N SER A 113 6.83 1.10 -35.60
CA SER A 113 5.79 0.39 -36.35
C SER A 113 5.87 -1.11 -36.16
N PHE A 114 7.08 -1.70 -36.23
CA PHE A 114 7.33 -3.13 -36.03
C PHE A 114 7.00 -3.54 -34.59
N GLN A 115 7.49 -2.79 -33.61
CA GLN A 115 7.23 -3.03 -32.19
C GLN A 115 5.73 -2.95 -31.87
N LYS A 116 4.98 -2.01 -32.47
CA LYS A 116 3.51 -1.94 -32.31
C LYS A 116 2.81 -3.19 -32.87
N GLN A 117 3.30 -3.72 -33.99
CA GLN A 117 2.76 -4.95 -34.56
C GLN A 117 3.03 -6.14 -33.64
N MET A 118 4.26 -6.29 -33.13
CA MET A 118 4.64 -7.35 -32.19
C MET A 118 3.86 -7.24 -30.86
N LEU A 119 3.66 -6.03 -30.33
CA LEU A 119 2.81 -5.81 -29.15
C LEU A 119 1.36 -6.26 -29.41
N SER A 120 0.82 -5.95 -30.59
CA SER A 120 -0.54 -6.35 -30.97
C SER A 120 -0.67 -7.88 -31.07
N LYS A 121 0.32 -8.55 -31.68
CA LYS A 121 0.41 -10.02 -31.72
C LYS A 121 0.47 -10.60 -30.30
N THR A 122 1.34 -10.08 -29.43
CA THR A 122 1.49 -10.53 -28.04
C THR A 122 0.19 -10.40 -27.26
N PHE A 123 -0.51 -9.26 -27.35
CA PHE A 123 -1.83 -9.09 -26.71
C PHE A 123 -2.86 -10.11 -27.24
N GLY A 124 -2.81 -10.44 -28.53
CA GLY A 124 -3.66 -11.46 -29.13
C GLY A 124 -3.38 -12.85 -28.59
N CYS A 125 -2.12 -13.27 -28.59
CA CYS A 125 -1.67 -14.58 -28.11
C CYS A 125 -1.95 -14.80 -26.63
N VAL A 126 -1.65 -13.81 -25.78
CA VAL A 126 -1.94 -13.84 -24.33
C VAL A 126 -3.45 -13.99 -24.06
N ARG A 127 -4.29 -13.31 -24.84
CA ARG A 127 -5.73 -13.42 -24.75
C ARG A 127 -6.22 -14.80 -25.20
N LEU A 128 -5.68 -15.34 -26.28
CA LEU A 128 -6.01 -16.67 -26.78
C LEU A 128 -5.69 -17.73 -25.74
N ILE A 129 -4.50 -17.73 -25.17
CA ILE A 129 -4.09 -18.68 -24.12
C ILE A 129 -5.01 -18.58 -22.90
N TYR A 130 -5.28 -17.38 -22.41
CA TYR A 130 -6.18 -17.17 -21.26
C TYR A 130 -7.59 -17.72 -21.54
N ASN A 131 -8.13 -17.43 -22.73
CA ASN A 131 -9.48 -17.85 -23.10
C ASN A 131 -9.57 -19.35 -23.37
N TYR A 132 -8.55 -19.94 -23.98
CA TYR A 132 -8.48 -21.38 -24.25
C TYR A 132 -8.54 -22.18 -22.93
N PHE A 133 -7.71 -21.82 -21.96
CA PHE A 133 -7.72 -22.52 -20.68
C PHE A 133 -8.94 -22.18 -19.83
N LEU A 134 -9.51 -21.00 -19.94
CA LEU A 134 -10.79 -20.70 -19.30
C LEU A 134 -11.92 -21.58 -19.85
N ASP A 135 -12.02 -21.72 -21.17
CA ASP A 135 -13.01 -22.61 -21.82
C ASP A 135 -12.84 -24.06 -21.34
N LYS A 136 -11.58 -24.53 -21.29
CA LYS A 136 -11.27 -25.87 -20.79
C LYS A 136 -11.65 -26.06 -19.33
N CYS A 137 -11.39 -25.08 -18.48
CA CYS A 137 -11.81 -25.11 -17.08
C CYS A 137 -13.33 -25.06 -16.92
N MET A 138 -14.04 -24.39 -17.82
CA MET A 138 -15.52 -24.38 -17.81
C MET A 138 -16.12 -25.74 -18.16
N LYS A 139 -15.46 -26.50 -19.04
CA LYS A 139 -15.92 -27.82 -19.51
C LYS A 139 -15.52 -28.96 -18.57
N ASN A 140 -14.30 -28.93 -18.06
CA ASN A 140 -13.68 -30.06 -17.35
C ASN A 140 -13.42 -29.77 -15.86
N GLY A 141 -13.91 -28.64 -15.33
CA GLY A 141 -13.59 -28.20 -13.99
C GLY A 141 -12.23 -27.47 -13.90
N TYR A 142 -11.90 -26.99 -12.72
CA TYR A 142 -10.69 -26.22 -12.46
C TYR A 142 -9.40 -27.03 -12.71
N ILE A 143 -8.48 -26.49 -13.47
CA ILE A 143 -7.16 -27.06 -13.79
C ILE A 143 -6.11 -26.14 -13.17
N ARG A 144 -5.06 -26.72 -12.55
CA ARG A 144 -3.96 -25.93 -11.94
C ARG A 144 -3.05 -25.34 -13.02
N ALA A 145 -2.46 -24.18 -12.73
CA ALA A 145 -1.63 -23.46 -13.70
C ALA A 145 -0.44 -24.27 -14.21
N PHE A 146 0.19 -25.10 -13.38
CA PHE A 146 1.32 -25.93 -13.80
C PHE A 146 0.91 -26.98 -14.85
N ASP A 147 -0.28 -27.57 -14.71
CA ASP A 147 -0.78 -28.56 -15.67
C ASP A 147 -1.14 -27.87 -17.00
N MET A 148 -1.78 -26.70 -16.94
CA MET A 148 -2.01 -25.86 -18.14
C MET A 148 -0.69 -25.47 -18.82
N CYS A 149 0.37 -25.15 -18.07
CA CYS A 149 1.68 -24.81 -18.64
C CYS A 149 2.34 -25.97 -19.38
N ARG A 150 2.14 -27.22 -18.94
CA ARG A 150 2.63 -28.41 -19.66
C ARG A 150 1.95 -28.56 -21.00
N GLU A 151 0.66 -28.31 -21.05
CA GLU A 151 -0.18 -28.42 -22.23
C GLU A 151 0.09 -27.33 -23.28
N VAL A 152 0.69 -26.20 -22.90
CA VAL A 152 1.07 -25.14 -23.86
C VAL A 152 1.96 -25.68 -24.99
N LYS A 153 2.74 -26.75 -24.76
CA LYS A 153 3.58 -27.36 -25.80
C LYS A 153 2.76 -27.88 -26.99
N GLU A 154 1.59 -28.47 -26.72
CA GLU A 154 0.66 -28.95 -27.76
C GLU A 154 0.05 -27.77 -28.52
N LEU A 155 -0.22 -26.65 -27.83
CA LEU A 155 -0.71 -25.45 -28.49
C LEU A 155 0.29 -24.82 -29.45
N TYR A 156 1.59 -24.99 -29.24
CA TYR A 156 2.61 -24.54 -30.20
C TYR A 156 2.60 -25.33 -31.52
N VAL A 157 2.09 -26.57 -31.49
CA VAL A 157 1.87 -27.36 -32.71
C VAL A 157 0.59 -26.87 -33.40
N LYS A 158 -0.49 -26.73 -32.65
CA LYS A 158 -1.80 -26.29 -33.16
C LYS A 158 -1.80 -24.83 -33.65
N TYR A 159 -1.04 -23.97 -32.99
CA TYR A 159 -0.97 -22.55 -33.29
C TYR A 159 0.49 -22.08 -33.38
N PRO A 160 1.19 -22.31 -34.50
CA PRO A 160 2.62 -22.01 -34.64
C PRO A 160 3.01 -20.55 -34.35
N PHE A 161 2.11 -19.60 -34.63
CA PHE A 161 2.31 -18.17 -34.37
C PHE A 161 2.54 -17.83 -32.87
N LEU A 162 2.20 -18.73 -31.96
CA LEU A 162 2.51 -18.56 -30.53
C LEU A 162 4.01 -18.56 -30.24
N LYS A 163 4.84 -19.16 -31.13
CA LYS A 163 6.31 -19.16 -31.01
C LYS A 163 6.93 -17.80 -31.34
N GLU A 164 6.21 -16.94 -32.07
CA GLU A 164 6.70 -15.60 -32.43
C GLU A 164 6.77 -14.66 -31.22
N VAL A 165 5.94 -14.88 -30.20
CA VAL A 165 5.84 -14.02 -29.02
C VAL A 165 6.63 -14.56 -27.83
N ASP A 166 6.79 -13.77 -26.81
CA ASP A 166 7.49 -14.15 -25.58
C ASP A 166 6.75 -15.25 -24.81
N SER A 167 7.40 -16.40 -24.62
CA SER A 167 6.85 -17.57 -23.92
C SER A 167 6.52 -17.26 -22.44
N CYS A 168 7.28 -16.37 -21.80
CA CYS A 168 6.99 -15.94 -20.42
C CYS A 168 5.67 -15.20 -20.34
N SER A 169 5.31 -14.41 -21.36
CA SER A 169 4.03 -13.70 -21.40
C SER A 169 2.85 -14.66 -21.51
N LEU A 170 3.00 -15.76 -22.22
CA LEU A 170 1.98 -16.81 -22.34
C LEU A 170 1.78 -17.54 -21.00
N ARG A 171 2.87 -17.92 -20.33
CA ARG A 171 2.81 -18.52 -18.97
C ARG A 171 2.19 -17.57 -17.97
N CYS A 172 2.56 -16.29 -17.99
CA CYS A 172 1.94 -15.28 -17.13
C CYS A 172 0.43 -15.14 -17.36
N ALA A 173 -0.07 -15.39 -18.58
CA ALA A 173 -1.51 -15.40 -18.84
C ALA A 173 -2.23 -16.54 -18.10
N ILE A 174 -1.61 -17.70 -18.02
CA ILE A 174 -2.12 -18.87 -17.28
C ILE A 174 -2.14 -18.59 -15.79
N PHE A 175 -1.05 -18.08 -15.21
CA PHE A 175 -1.03 -17.69 -13.79
C PHE A 175 -2.04 -16.59 -13.48
N ASN A 176 -2.27 -15.63 -14.39
CA ASN A 176 -3.34 -14.64 -14.22
C ASN A 176 -4.75 -15.27 -14.21
N LEU A 177 -4.96 -16.38 -14.94
CA LEU A 177 -6.20 -17.13 -14.87
C LEU A 177 -6.33 -17.86 -13.54
N GLU A 178 -5.27 -18.49 -13.07
CA GLU A 178 -5.24 -19.14 -11.75
C GLU A 178 -5.55 -18.14 -10.63
N ASP A 179 -4.93 -16.95 -10.65
CA ASP A 179 -5.20 -15.88 -9.69
C ASP A 179 -6.67 -15.43 -9.74
N ALA A 180 -7.28 -15.40 -10.93
CA ALA A 180 -8.69 -15.09 -11.09
C ALA A 180 -9.58 -16.17 -10.43
N PHE A 181 -9.25 -17.46 -10.59
CA PHE A 181 -9.94 -18.56 -9.91
C PHE A 181 -9.73 -18.51 -8.38
N LYS A 182 -8.53 -18.27 -7.89
CA LYS A 182 -8.24 -18.08 -6.46
C LYS A 182 -9.11 -16.97 -5.85
N ASN A 183 -9.26 -15.86 -6.57
CA ASN A 183 -10.13 -14.76 -6.11
C ASN A 183 -11.63 -15.15 -6.16
N TYR A 184 -12.06 -15.95 -7.10
CA TYR A 184 -13.41 -16.47 -7.17
C TYR A 184 -13.70 -17.44 -5.99
N PHE A 185 -12.83 -18.43 -5.76
CA PHE A 185 -13.00 -19.39 -4.66
C PHE A 185 -12.97 -18.71 -3.28
N SER A 186 -12.17 -17.64 -3.13
CA SER A 186 -12.17 -16.83 -1.91
C SER A 186 -13.31 -15.81 -1.82
N LYS A 187 -14.31 -15.87 -2.72
CA LYS A 187 -15.48 -14.98 -2.79
C LYS A 187 -15.13 -13.48 -2.91
N ARG A 188 -13.92 -13.16 -3.40
CA ARG A 188 -13.49 -11.76 -3.63
C ARG A 188 -14.00 -11.21 -4.95
N ASN A 189 -14.15 -12.05 -5.97
CA ASN A 189 -14.58 -11.68 -7.32
C ASN A 189 -15.57 -12.70 -7.88
N ASP A 190 -16.30 -12.28 -8.94
CA ASP A 190 -17.12 -13.18 -9.75
C ASP A 190 -16.26 -14.21 -10.49
N TYR A 191 -16.94 -15.21 -11.09
CA TYR A 191 -16.34 -16.22 -11.95
C TYR A 191 -15.52 -15.56 -13.08
N PRO A 192 -14.33 -16.11 -13.44
CA PRO A 192 -13.49 -15.55 -14.50
C PRO A 192 -14.24 -15.42 -15.83
N LYS A 193 -14.07 -14.28 -16.53
CA LYS A 193 -14.75 -13.98 -17.80
C LYS A 193 -13.78 -13.96 -18.97
N PHE A 194 -14.27 -14.36 -20.16
CA PHE A 194 -13.47 -14.30 -21.39
C PHE A 194 -12.92 -12.91 -21.67
N LYS A 195 -11.67 -12.83 -22.06
CA LYS A 195 -11.04 -11.57 -22.47
C LYS A 195 -11.36 -11.23 -23.90
N SER A 196 -11.69 -9.97 -24.17
CA SER A 196 -11.98 -9.44 -25.51
C SER A 196 -10.90 -8.45 -25.94
N LYS A 197 -10.73 -8.27 -27.27
CA LYS A 197 -9.86 -7.22 -27.84
C LYS A 197 -10.31 -5.80 -27.49
N TYR A 198 -11.56 -5.63 -27.06
CA TYR A 198 -12.11 -4.34 -26.64
C TYR A 198 -11.88 -4.03 -25.17
N ASN A 199 -11.45 -4.99 -24.38
CA ASN A 199 -11.08 -4.83 -22.99
C ASN A 199 -9.66 -4.24 -22.87
N LYS A 200 -9.18 -4.03 -21.65
CA LYS A 200 -7.82 -3.57 -21.39
C LYS A 200 -6.81 -4.52 -22.03
N GLN A 201 -5.94 -4.01 -22.90
CA GLN A 201 -4.88 -4.77 -23.52
C GLN A 201 -3.62 -4.66 -22.67
N SER A 202 -3.24 -5.74 -22.03
CA SER A 202 -2.03 -5.82 -21.22
C SER A 202 -1.50 -7.24 -21.14
N TYR A 203 -0.18 -7.39 -21.01
CA TYR A 203 0.49 -8.64 -20.68
C TYR A 203 1.61 -8.39 -19.68
N ARG A 204 1.95 -9.41 -18.91
CA ARG A 204 3.10 -9.43 -18.00
C ARG A 204 4.14 -10.38 -18.54
N THR A 205 5.40 -10.04 -18.38
CA THR A 205 6.54 -10.92 -18.66
C THR A 205 7.49 -10.90 -17.46
N THR A 206 8.11 -12.05 -17.19
CA THR A 206 9.03 -12.22 -16.06
C THR A 206 10.45 -11.94 -16.52
N CYS A 207 11.24 -11.29 -15.66
CA CYS A 207 12.66 -11.10 -15.90
C CYS A 207 13.39 -12.43 -15.64
N ILE A 208 14.01 -12.98 -16.68
CA ILE A 208 14.88 -14.16 -16.60
C ILE A 208 16.31 -13.65 -16.63
N ARG A 209 17.10 -14.08 -15.66
CA ARG A 209 18.54 -13.86 -15.60
C ARG A 209 19.26 -15.16 -15.85
N SER A 210 20.32 -15.11 -16.62
CA SER A 210 21.24 -16.21 -16.83
C SER A 210 22.66 -15.69 -16.66
N LYS A 211 23.52 -16.48 -16.02
CA LYS A 211 24.94 -16.21 -15.91
C LYS A 211 25.66 -17.11 -16.90
N TYR A 212 26.45 -16.52 -17.80
CA TYR A 212 27.30 -17.26 -18.70
C TYR A 212 28.71 -16.70 -18.62
N LYS A 213 29.66 -17.53 -18.20
CA LYS A 213 31.00 -17.09 -17.77
C LYS A 213 30.85 -15.98 -16.71
N ASP A 214 31.55 -14.89 -16.80
CA ASP A 214 31.49 -13.76 -15.84
C ASP A 214 30.47 -12.68 -16.18
N ARG A 215 29.60 -12.94 -17.20
CA ARG A 215 28.59 -11.96 -17.63
C ARG A 215 27.19 -12.40 -17.24
N GLU A 216 26.47 -11.47 -16.63
CA GLU A 216 25.02 -11.64 -16.38
C GLU A 216 24.23 -11.13 -17.57
N TYR A 217 23.31 -11.98 -18.07
CA TYR A 217 22.37 -11.62 -19.12
C TYR A 217 20.98 -11.52 -18.54
N SER A 218 20.24 -10.51 -18.97
CA SER A 218 18.84 -10.33 -18.62
C SER A 218 18.00 -10.14 -19.89
N ASN A 219 16.80 -10.72 -19.90
CA ASN A 219 15.85 -10.49 -20.97
C ASN A 219 15.09 -9.17 -20.83
N ILE A 220 15.16 -8.52 -19.66
CA ILE A 220 14.61 -7.19 -19.40
C ILE A 220 15.72 -6.33 -18.80
N GLU A 221 16.12 -5.29 -19.49
CA GLU A 221 17.16 -4.36 -19.07
C GLU A 221 16.65 -2.92 -19.19
N LEU A 222 16.96 -2.09 -18.20
CA LEU A 222 16.57 -0.68 -18.15
C LEU A 222 17.80 0.19 -18.33
N ASP A 223 17.88 0.89 -19.45
CA ASP A 223 18.88 1.90 -19.72
C ASP A 223 18.30 3.29 -19.48
N LEU A 224 18.62 3.86 -18.33
CA LEU A 224 18.10 5.16 -17.91
C LEU A 224 18.85 6.31 -18.60
N VAL A 225 20.11 6.10 -18.96
CA VAL A 225 20.94 7.11 -19.63
C VAL A 225 20.38 7.37 -21.02
N ASN A 226 20.22 6.31 -21.82
CA ASN A 226 19.68 6.40 -23.19
C ASN A 226 18.15 6.40 -23.23
N ARG A 227 17.47 6.32 -22.06
CA ARG A 227 16.00 6.30 -21.92
C ARG A 227 15.37 5.16 -22.74
N LYS A 228 15.95 3.98 -22.68
CA LYS A 228 15.49 2.78 -23.38
C LYS A 228 15.23 1.64 -22.39
N ILE A 229 14.33 0.75 -22.79
CA ILE A 229 14.10 -0.51 -22.09
C ILE A 229 14.19 -1.65 -23.11
N LYS A 230 14.99 -2.66 -22.80
CA LYS A 230 15.01 -3.91 -23.53
C LYS A 230 13.89 -4.81 -23.05
N LEU A 231 13.09 -5.30 -23.97
CA LEU A 231 11.96 -6.20 -23.70
C LEU A 231 12.03 -7.43 -24.61
N PRO A 232 11.62 -8.62 -24.11
CA PRO A 232 11.64 -9.85 -24.91
C PRO A 232 10.88 -9.69 -26.22
N LYS A 233 11.48 -10.14 -27.34
CA LYS A 233 10.93 -10.07 -28.70
C LYS A 233 10.68 -8.66 -29.26
N LEU A 234 10.84 -7.61 -28.47
CA LEU A 234 10.67 -6.21 -28.88
C LEU A 234 12.02 -5.49 -29.08
N GLY A 235 13.10 -6.02 -28.45
CA GLY A 235 14.38 -5.32 -28.41
C GLY A 235 14.33 -4.04 -27.55
N LEU A 236 15.11 -3.05 -27.95
CA LEU A 236 15.18 -1.75 -27.26
C LEU A 236 14.01 -0.86 -27.68
N VAL A 237 13.24 -0.39 -26.70
CA VAL A 237 12.09 0.51 -26.90
C VAL A 237 12.34 1.81 -26.14
N ASP A 238 12.07 2.94 -26.77
CA ASP A 238 12.20 4.24 -26.15
C ASP A 238 11.16 4.43 -25.04
N ILE A 239 11.61 5.00 -23.90
CA ILE A 239 10.76 5.27 -22.74
C ILE A 239 10.83 6.75 -22.33
N ARG A 240 9.74 7.22 -21.71
CA ARG A 240 9.73 8.50 -21.00
C ARG A 240 8.96 8.35 -19.69
N GLY A 241 9.41 9.04 -18.68
CA GLY A 241 8.83 9.06 -17.34
C GLY A 241 9.86 9.54 -16.33
N TYR A 242 9.47 9.85 -15.12
CA TYR A 242 10.32 10.28 -14.00
C TYR A 242 11.54 11.16 -14.36
N ARG A 243 11.67 12.29 -13.69
CA ARG A 243 12.75 13.26 -13.98
C ARG A 243 14.09 12.86 -13.38
N ASN A 244 14.09 12.12 -12.27
CA ASN A 244 15.29 11.74 -11.50
C ASN A 244 15.39 10.20 -11.42
N LEU A 245 15.76 9.55 -12.53
CA LEU A 245 15.82 8.10 -12.63
C LEU A 245 17.19 7.50 -12.30
N ILE A 246 18.16 8.33 -11.95
CA ILE A 246 19.56 7.90 -11.74
C ILE A 246 19.70 6.87 -10.61
N ASN A 247 18.67 6.70 -9.76
CA ASN A 247 18.75 5.92 -8.53
C ASN A 247 17.82 4.69 -8.48
N ILE A 248 17.43 4.10 -9.62
CA ILE A 248 16.79 2.77 -9.57
C ILE A 248 17.88 1.72 -9.43
N VAL A 249 18.22 1.39 -8.19
CA VAL A 249 19.18 0.35 -7.86
C VAL A 249 18.41 -0.86 -7.36
N GLY A 250 18.45 -1.96 -8.14
CA GLY A 250 17.78 -3.17 -7.70
C GLY A 250 17.55 -4.18 -8.82
N ARG A 251 16.97 -5.31 -8.44
CA ARG A 251 16.69 -6.42 -9.34
C ARG A 251 15.32 -6.25 -10.00
N ILE A 252 15.26 -6.19 -11.33
CA ILE A 252 13.99 -6.26 -12.05
C ILE A 252 13.40 -7.66 -11.92
N ILE A 253 12.16 -7.76 -11.47
CA ILE A 253 11.42 -9.02 -11.30
C ILE A 253 10.53 -9.30 -12.50
N ASN A 254 9.76 -8.31 -12.92
CA ASN A 254 8.86 -8.45 -14.06
C ASN A 254 8.56 -7.10 -14.70
N ALA A 255 8.00 -7.16 -15.91
CA ALA A 255 7.46 -6.01 -16.61
C ALA A 255 6.01 -6.29 -17.05
N THR A 256 5.14 -5.32 -16.84
CA THR A 256 3.76 -5.33 -17.36
C THR A 256 3.62 -4.26 -18.42
N ILE A 257 3.33 -4.67 -19.65
CA ILE A 257 3.11 -3.79 -20.78
C ILE A 257 1.61 -3.61 -21.00
N GLU A 258 1.16 -2.37 -21.15
CA GLU A 258 -0.25 -2.04 -21.38
C GLU A 258 -0.44 -1.05 -22.51
N LYS A 259 -1.52 -1.22 -23.29
CA LYS A 259 -2.01 -0.27 -24.26
C LYS A 259 -3.28 0.37 -23.70
N GLU A 260 -3.27 1.69 -23.52
CA GLU A 260 -4.47 2.45 -23.16
C GLU A 260 -5.38 2.69 -24.37
N THR A 261 -6.65 2.97 -24.09
CA THR A 261 -7.65 3.35 -25.11
C THR A 261 -7.29 4.65 -25.83
N THR A 262 -6.33 5.40 -25.32
CA THR A 262 -5.75 6.60 -25.94
C THR A 262 -4.64 6.28 -26.95
N ASN A 263 -4.46 5.02 -27.33
CA ASN A 263 -3.36 4.50 -28.16
C ASN A 263 -1.97 4.78 -27.60
N LYS A 264 -1.86 5.01 -26.31
CA LYS A 264 -0.58 5.18 -25.60
C LYS A 264 -0.16 3.86 -24.98
N TYR A 265 1.14 3.56 -25.09
CA TYR A 265 1.73 2.37 -24.47
C TYR A 265 2.48 2.74 -23.21
N TYR A 266 2.43 1.86 -22.24
CA TYR A 266 3.14 2.00 -20.95
C TYR A 266 3.77 0.68 -20.57
N VAL A 267 4.89 0.75 -19.86
CA VAL A 267 5.49 -0.38 -19.15
C VAL A 267 5.55 -0.05 -17.68
N SER A 268 5.15 -1.00 -16.86
CA SER A 268 5.34 -0.96 -15.40
C SER A 268 6.32 -2.07 -15.04
N ILE A 269 7.49 -1.71 -14.53
CA ILE A 269 8.49 -2.66 -14.04
C ILE A 269 8.39 -2.76 -12.53
N VAL A 270 8.51 -3.96 -12.00
CA VAL A 270 8.65 -4.21 -10.56
C VAL A 270 10.12 -4.47 -10.29
N VAL A 271 10.68 -3.68 -9.41
CA VAL A 271 12.07 -3.77 -8.98
C VAL A 271 12.10 -4.15 -7.50
N GLU A 272 12.94 -5.12 -7.17
CA GLU A 272 13.29 -5.48 -5.81
C GLU A 272 14.50 -4.63 -5.40
N GLU A 273 14.27 -3.68 -4.54
CA GLU A 273 15.30 -2.79 -4.00
C GLU A 273 15.67 -3.23 -2.59
N LYS A 274 16.98 -3.25 -2.31
CA LYS A 274 17.46 -3.42 -0.94
C LYS A 274 17.35 -2.05 -0.26
N GLU A 275 16.39 -1.89 0.62
CA GLU A 275 16.32 -0.70 1.45
C GLU A 275 17.05 -0.96 2.76
N ASN A 276 17.94 -0.04 3.11
CA ASN A 276 18.26 0.13 4.50
C ASN A 276 17.00 0.72 5.14
N VAL A 277 16.21 -0.13 5.77
CA VAL A 277 15.12 0.35 6.63
C VAL A 277 15.84 1.18 7.69
N THR A 278 15.83 2.49 7.53
CA THR A 278 16.08 3.39 8.65
C THR A 278 15.10 2.93 9.72
N GLY A 279 15.62 2.47 10.85
CA GLY A 279 14.81 1.94 11.94
C GLY A 279 13.59 2.84 12.19
N ASN A 280 12.53 2.29 12.74
CA ASN A 280 11.31 3.02 13.01
C ASN A 280 11.64 4.41 13.58
N VAL A 281 11.23 5.43 12.86
CA VAL A 281 11.44 6.82 13.29
C VAL A 281 10.74 6.97 14.64
N THR A 282 11.45 7.45 15.66
CA THR A 282 10.80 7.84 16.91
C THR A 282 9.83 8.98 16.60
N PRO A 283 8.51 8.76 16.69
CA PRO A 283 7.55 9.74 16.19
C PRO A 283 7.53 10.98 17.08
N GLN A 284 7.71 12.15 16.48
CA GLN A 284 7.64 13.45 17.15
C GLN A 284 6.38 14.24 16.79
N SER A 285 5.71 13.87 15.70
CA SER A 285 4.57 14.60 15.17
C SER A 285 3.45 13.66 14.71
N ILE A 286 2.20 14.06 14.98
CA ILE A 286 1.00 13.30 14.62
C ILE A 286 -0.06 14.21 14.02
N VAL A 287 -0.80 13.69 13.03
CA VAL A 287 -1.94 14.39 12.43
C VAL A 287 -3.13 13.44 12.25
N GLY A 288 -4.32 13.92 12.58
CA GLY A 288 -5.59 13.30 12.25
C GLY A 288 -6.17 13.90 10.98
N LEU A 289 -6.79 13.08 10.15
CA LEU A 289 -7.35 13.45 8.85
C LEU A 289 -8.84 13.11 8.80
N ASP A 290 -9.68 14.11 8.65
CA ASP A 290 -11.08 13.95 8.23
C ASP A 290 -11.17 14.00 6.70
N LEU A 291 -11.86 13.02 6.07
CA LEU A 291 -11.95 12.88 4.62
C LEU A 291 -13.33 13.28 4.13
N GLY A 292 -13.44 14.42 3.45
CA GLY A 292 -14.69 15.02 3.04
C GLY A 292 -14.89 15.20 1.53
N ILE A 293 -16.14 15.44 1.12
CA ILE A 293 -16.50 15.74 -0.29
C ILE A 293 -16.26 17.23 -0.60
N LYS A 294 -16.51 18.13 0.34
CA LYS A 294 -16.32 19.59 0.18
C LYS A 294 -14.83 19.90 0.19
N ASP A 295 -14.20 19.65 1.30
CA ASP A 295 -12.76 19.63 1.46
C ASP A 295 -12.30 18.18 1.44
N LEU A 296 -11.30 17.87 0.62
CA LEU A 296 -10.88 16.49 0.37
C LEU A 296 -10.21 15.87 1.60
N VAL A 297 -9.47 16.71 2.33
CA VAL A 297 -8.79 16.37 3.58
C VAL A 297 -8.82 17.60 4.48
N VAL A 298 -9.19 17.42 5.74
CA VAL A 298 -9.07 18.42 6.81
C VAL A 298 -8.16 17.83 7.88
N THR A 299 -7.13 18.58 8.28
CA THR A 299 -6.17 18.14 9.29
C THR A 299 -6.54 18.60 10.69
N SER A 300 -6.05 17.91 11.71
CA SER A 300 -6.19 18.31 13.12
C SER A 300 -5.60 19.69 13.43
N ASP A 301 -4.68 20.16 12.61
CA ASP A 301 -4.04 21.47 12.73
C ASP A 301 -4.83 22.57 12.01
N GLY A 302 -5.98 22.24 11.43
CA GLY A 302 -6.89 23.19 10.77
C GLY A 302 -6.61 23.44 9.29
N GLU A 303 -5.62 22.78 8.68
CA GLU A 303 -5.41 22.90 7.24
C GLU A 303 -6.52 22.19 6.45
N LYS A 304 -7.04 22.85 5.42
CA LYS A 304 -8.10 22.33 4.55
C LYS A 304 -7.60 22.20 3.11
N TYR A 305 -7.63 20.98 2.59
CA TYR A 305 -7.27 20.69 1.20
C TYR A 305 -8.53 20.57 0.35
N ALA A 306 -8.74 21.54 -0.52
CA ALA A 306 -9.93 21.59 -1.37
C ALA A 306 -10.06 20.40 -2.32
N ASN A 307 -11.27 19.91 -2.52
CA ASN A 307 -11.56 18.89 -3.52
C ASN A 307 -11.57 19.52 -4.93
N PRO A 308 -10.69 19.11 -5.85
CA PRO A 308 -10.61 19.73 -7.19
C PRO A 308 -11.81 19.45 -8.09
N LYS A 309 -12.72 18.52 -7.73
CA LYS A 309 -13.96 18.18 -8.44
C LYS A 309 -13.74 17.99 -9.96
N GLU A 310 -12.76 17.16 -10.30
CA GLU A 310 -12.25 17.03 -11.67
C GLU A 310 -13.28 16.49 -12.68
N ILE A 311 -14.22 15.66 -12.23
CA ILE A 311 -15.33 15.20 -13.08
C ILE A 311 -16.24 16.37 -13.42
N LEU A 312 -16.64 17.17 -12.44
CA LEU A 312 -17.57 18.29 -12.62
C LEU A 312 -17.04 19.30 -13.64
N LYS A 313 -15.75 19.64 -13.55
CA LYS A 313 -15.10 20.57 -14.50
C LYS A 313 -15.21 20.11 -15.95
N ARG A 314 -15.29 18.80 -16.21
CA ARG A 314 -15.28 18.23 -17.56
C ARG A 314 -16.61 17.60 -17.97
N GLU A 315 -17.61 17.64 -17.09
CA GLU A 315 -18.88 16.92 -17.25
C GLU A 315 -19.66 17.33 -18.50
N LYS A 316 -19.83 18.64 -18.73
CA LYS A 316 -20.55 19.16 -19.92
C LYS A 316 -19.94 18.61 -21.21
N LYS A 317 -18.60 18.64 -21.32
CA LYS A 317 -17.87 18.12 -22.48
C LYS A 317 -18.02 16.62 -22.63
N LEU A 318 -17.94 15.89 -21.51
CA LEU A 318 -18.06 14.43 -21.50
C LEU A 318 -19.45 13.99 -21.93
N LYS A 319 -20.52 14.58 -21.35
CA LYS A 319 -21.93 14.34 -21.74
C LYS A 319 -22.17 14.60 -23.23
N ARG A 320 -21.65 15.72 -23.76
CA ARG A 320 -21.76 16.04 -25.20
C ARG A 320 -21.12 14.96 -26.09
N LEU A 321 -19.91 14.53 -25.75
CA LEU A 321 -19.21 13.50 -26.52
C LEU A 321 -19.85 12.11 -26.39
N GLN A 322 -20.39 11.77 -25.22
CA GLN A 322 -21.12 10.51 -25.02
C GLN A 322 -22.42 10.48 -25.84
N ARG A 323 -23.20 11.59 -25.85
CA ARG A 323 -24.38 11.72 -26.70
C ARG A 323 -24.01 11.63 -28.19
N LYS A 324 -22.87 12.20 -28.60
CA LYS A 324 -22.39 12.06 -29.98
C LYS A 324 -22.01 10.61 -30.29
N LEU A 325 -21.34 9.94 -29.39
CA LEU A 325 -20.90 8.55 -29.56
C LEU A 325 -22.10 7.61 -29.73
N SER A 326 -23.16 7.79 -28.92
CA SER A 326 -24.36 6.93 -28.98
C SER A 326 -25.12 7.03 -30.30
N LYS A 327 -24.99 8.15 -31.02
CA LYS A 327 -25.60 8.37 -32.33
C LYS A 327 -24.76 7.87 -33.50
N GLN A 328 -23.53 7.43 -33.28
CA GLN A 328 -22.60 7.01 -34.32
C GLN A 328 -22.67 5.50 -34.57
N ILE A 329 -22.51 5.11 -35.82
CA ILE A 329 -22.43 3.66 -36.19
C ILE A 329 -21.25 3.02 -35.51
N LYS A 330 -21.53 2.00 -34.68
CA LYS A 330 -20.53 1.25 -33.93
C LYS A 330 -19.53 0.59 -34.88
N GLY A 331 -18.24 0.87 -34.69
CA GLY A 331 -17.17 0.35 -35.55
C GLY A 331 -16.73 1.31 -36.67
N SER A 332 -17.42 2.41 -36.90
CA SER A 332 -17.01 3.42 -37.88
C SER A 332 -15.79 4.22 -37.44
N ASN A 333 -15.03 4.78 -38.37
CA ASN A 333 -13.89 5.63 -38.08
C ASN A 333 -14.26 6.82 -37.15
N ASN A 334 -15.42 7.41 -37.37
CA ASN A 334 -15.93 8.51 -36.56
C ASN A 334 -16.26 8.06 -35.12
N TYR A 335 -16.82 6.86 -34.95
CA TYR A 335 -17.04 6.25 -33.67
C TYR A 335 -15.72 6.09 -32.88
N TYR A 336 -14.67 5.53 -33.51
CA TYR A 336 -13.37 5.38 -32.86
C TYR A 336 -12.71 6.72 -32.54
N LYS A 337 -12.79 7.71 -33.43
CA LYS A 337 -12.29 9.08 -33.15
C LYS A 337 -12.98 9.71 -31.95
N THR A 338 -14.30 9.54 -31.82
CA THR A 338 -15.08 10.10 -30.70
C THR A 338 -14.77 9.34 -29.39
N LYS A 339 -14.69 8.00 -29.47
CA LYS A 339 -14.28 7.15 -28.34
C LYS A 339 -12.89 7.53 -27.79
N GLU A 340 -11.94 7.82 -28.67
CA GLU A 340 -10.61 8.28 -28.26
C GLU A 340 -10.66 9.66 -27.57
N LYS A 341 -11.49 10.60 -28.06
CA LYS A 341 -11.68 11.92 -27.40
C LYS A 341 -12.22 11.75 -25.98
N ILE A 342 -13.19 10.85 -25.78
CA ILE A 342 -13.73 10.50 -24.44
C ILE A 342 -12.63 9.89 -23.56
N ALA A 343 -11.88 8.93 -24.09
CA ALA A 343 -10.78 8.29 -23.37
C ALA A 343 -9.70 9.30 -22.93
N ARG A 344 -9.37 10.28 -23.77
CA ARG A 344 -8.44 11.37 -23.44
C ARG A 344 -8.97 12.24 -22.29
N ILE A 345 -10.27 12.50 -22.19
CA ILE A 345 -10.86 13.25 -21.07
C ILE A 345 -10.75 12.42 -19.77
N HIS A 346 -11.14 11.15 -19.79
CA HIS A 346 -10.99 10.27 -18.63
C HIS A 346 -9.54 10.14 -18.17
N SER A 347 -8.59 10.06 -19.10
CA SER A 347 -7.16 10.03 -18.77
C SER A 347 -6.71 11.34 -18.09
N LYS A 348 -7.19 12.50 -18.54
CA LYS A 348 -6.90 13.78 -17.88
C LYS A 348 -7.46 13.83 -16.46
N ILE A 349 -8.72 13.41 -16.26
CA ILE A 349 -9.36 13.35 -14.93
C ILE A 349 -8.54 12.46 -14.01
N LYS A 350 -8.22 11.23 -14.44
CA LYS A 350 -7.41 10.28 -13.68
C LYS A 350 -6.05 10.84 -13.27
N ASN A 351 -5.34 11.49 -14.21
CA ASN A 351 -4.01 12.04 -13.96
C ASN A 351 -4.05 13.24 -13.03
N SER A 352 -5.03 14.12 -13.18
CA SER A 352 -5.21 15.29 -12.31
C SER A 352 -5.53 14.88 -10.88
N ARG A 353 -6.45 13.91 -10.67
CA ARG A 353 -6.72 13.33 -9.34
C ARG A 353 -5.47 12.73 -8.72
N ARG A 354 -4.76 11.90 -9.48
CA ARG A 354 -3.54 11.26 -8.98
C ARG A 354 -2.49 12.30 -8.56
N HIS A 355 -2.31 13.34 -9.35
CA HIS A 355 -1.37 14.42 -9.05
C HIS A 355 -1.75 15.13 -7.76
N ASN A 356 -3.03 15.51 -7.62
CA ASN A 356 -3.54 16.17 -6.42
C ASN A 356 -3.33 15.30 -5.17
N ILE A 357 -3.72 14.02 -5.22
CA ILE A 357 -3.54 13.08 -4.11
C ILE A 357 -2.06 12.95 -3.73
N ILE A 358 -1.17 12.81 -4.72
CA ILE A 358 0.26 12.68 -4.45
C ILE A 358 0.81 13.94 -3.78
N ASN A 359 0.40 15.13 -4.22
CA ASN A 359 0.85 16.39 -3.63
C ASN A 359 0.40 16.52 -2.17
N ILE A 360 -0.87 16.23 -1.87
CA ILE A 360 -1.40 16.25 -0.50
C ILE A 360 -0.63 15.25 0.37
N VAL A 361 -0.54 14.00 -0.08
CA VAL A 361 0.14 12.96 0.69
C VAL A 361 1.62 13.27 0.89
N ASN A 362 2.31 13.80 -0.12
CA ASN A 362 3.73 14.17 0.03
C ASN A 362 3.92 15.25 1.09
N LYS A 363 3.02 16.25 1.17
CA LYS A 363 3.08 17.28 2.21
C LYS A 363 2.83 16.66 3.58
N LEU A 364 1.76 15.90 3.75
CA LEU A 364 1.42 15.26 5.03
C LEU A 364 2.54 14.36 5.55
N VAL A 365 3.11 13.51 4.69
CA VAL A 365 4.17 12.58 5.11
C VAL A 365 5.52 13.28 5.31
N LYS A 366 5.73 14.48 4.72
CA LYS A 366 6.90 15.31 5.00
C LYS A 366 6.81 15.91 6.41
N ASP A 367 5.63 16.42 6.78
CA ASP A 367 5.43 17.25 7.96
C ASP A 367 5.12 16.41 9.23
N TYR A 368 4.61 15.17 9.07
CA TYR A 368 4.18 14.33 10.20
C TYR A 368 4.78 12.93 10.16
N ASP A 369 5.02 12.34 11.35
CA ASP A 369 5.57 10.99 11.51
C ASP A 369 4.47 9.95 11.70
N ILE A 370 3.36 10.34 12.33
CA ILE A 370 2.15 9.53 12.45
C ILE A 370 1.02 10.22 11.70
N VAL A 371 0.41 9.51 10.76
CA VAL A 371 -0.77 9.98 10.04
C VAL A 371 -1.94 9.05 10.33
N VAL A 372 -3.05 9.62 10.76
CA VAL A 372 -4.25 8.87 11.13
C VAL A 372 -5.41 9.31 10.26
N SER A 373 -6.17 8.38 9.72
CA SER A 373 -7.41 8.69 8.98
C SER A 373 -8.56 7.81 9.44
N GLU A 374 -9.77 8.20 9.12
CA GLU A 374 -10.93 7.34 9.28
C GLU A 374 -10.96 6.22 8.23
N LYS A 375 -11.60 5.10 8.57
CA LYS A 375 -11.88 4.00 7.64
C LYS A 375 -13.26 4.19 7.05
N LEU A 376 -13.33 4.59 5.78
CA LEU A 376 -14.59 4.83 5.07
C LEU A 376 -15.05 3.60 4.30
N HIS A 377 -16.33 3.23 4.44
CA HIS A 377 -17.00 2.23 3.61
C HIS A 377 -17.49 2.84 2.30
N VAL A 378 -16.53 3.22 1.42
CA VAL A 378 -16.81 3.92 0.15
C VAL A 378 -17.83 3.20 -0.72
N LYS A 379 -17.87 1.86 -0.69
CA LYS A 379 -18.84 1.06 -1.44
C LYS A 379 -20.28 1.35 -0.96
N GLU A 380 -20.50 1.34 0.33
CA GLU A 380 -21.81 1.62 0.94
C GLU A 380 -22.23 3.08 0.71
N MET A 381 -21.29 4.02 0.94
CA MET A 381 -21.53 5.44 0.67
C MET A 381 -21.91 5.70 -0.80
N SER A 382 -21.40 4.92 -1.74
CA SER A 382 -21.71 5.07 -3.17
C SER A 382 -23.09 4.54 -3.58
N HIS A 383 -23.85 3.87 -2.71
CA HIS A 383 -25.25 3.50 -2.95
C HIS A 383 -26.17 4.74 -2.98
N ASN A 384 -25.79 5.82 -2.31
CA ASN A 384 -26.49 7.09 -2.44
C ASN A 384 -26.24 7.71 -3.80
N HIS A 385 -27.18 7.61 -4.72
CA HIS A 385 -27.05 8.06 -6.12
C HIS A 385 -26.72 9.55 -6.26
N ASN A 386 -27.18 10.40 -5.35
CA ASN A 386 -26.91 11.82 -5.36
C ASN A 386 -25.45 12.16 -5.05
N LEU A 387 -24.82 11.37 -4.18
CA LEU A 387 -23.47 11.59 -3.71
C LEU A 387 -22.44 10.69 -4.40
N ALA A 388 -22.86 9.57 -4.98
CA ALA A 388 -21.99 8.54 -5.56
C ALA A 388 -20.91 9.11 -6.50
N LYS A 389 -21.31 10.03 -7.37
CA LYS A 389 -20.38 10.68 -8.31
C LYS A 389 -19.30 11.48 -7.60
N ASN A 390 -19.65 12.23 -6.55
CA ASN A 390 -18.72 13.06 -5.79
C ASN A 390 -17.79 12.19 -4.92
N ILE A 391 -18.32 11.13 -4.31
CA ILE A 391 -17.57 10.15 -3.52
C ILE A 391 -16.54 9.44 -4.39
N LEU A 392 -16.94 8.97 -5.58
CA LEU A 392 -16.02 8.33 -6.53
C LEU A 392 -14.98 9.32 -7.09
N ASP A 393 -15.35 10.63 -7.23
CA ASP A 393 -14.41 11.67 -7.65
C ASP A 393 -13.38 11.97 -6.57
N ALA A 394 -13.76 12.00 -5.31
CA ALA A 394 -12.85 12.21 -4.16
C ALA A 394 -11.78 11.11 -4.05
N SER A 395 -12.12 9.87 -4.41
CA SER A 395 -11.16 8.74 -4.44
C SER A 395 -10.51 8.45 -3.08
N PHE A 396 -11.26 8.49 -1.98
CA PHE A 396 -10.79 8.31 -0.59
C PHE A 396 -9.88 7.08 -0.40
N ASN A 397 -10.30 5.91 -0.91
CA ASN A 397 -9.49 4.69 -0.84
C ASN A 397 -8.09 4.87 -1.48
N LYS A 398 -7.98 5.72 -2.50
CA LYS A 398 -6.68 5.98 -3.13
C LYS A 398 -5.78 6.83 -2.26
N ILE A 399 -6.33 7.80 -1.53
CA ILE A 399 -5.60 8.62 -0.55
C ILE A 399 -5.02 7.68 0.52
N CYS A 400 -5.88 6.87 1.16
CA CYS A 400 -5.47 5.93 2.20
C CYS A 400 -4.41 4.93 1.71
N GLN A 401 -4.56 4.37 0.49
CA GLN A 401 -3.56 3.47 -0.10
C GLN A 401 -2.20 4.15 -0.31
N VAL A 402 -2.20 5.40 -0.78
CA VAL A 402 -0.95 6.14 -1.03
C VAL A 402 -0.30 6.54 0.29
N LEU A 403 -1.08 6.96 1.30
CA LEU A 403 -0.59 7.24 2.67
C LEU A 403 0.06 5.99 3.27
N LYS A 404 -0.66 4.87 3.30
CA LYS A 404 -0.14 3.60 3.84
C LYS A 404 1.18 3.19 3.19
N TRP A 405 1.25 3.29 1.86
CA TRP A 405 2.46 2.94 1.13
C TRP A 405 3.61 3.92 1.41
N LYS A 406 3.33 5.22 1.41
CA LYS A 406 4.35 6.26 1.65
C LYS A 406 4.91 6.21 3.07
N CYS A 407 4.06 6.10 4.07
CA CYS A 407 4.49 5.95 5.47
C CYS A 407 5.37 4.71 5.63
N LYS A 408 4.94 3.55 5.07
CA LYS A 408 5.75 2.32 5.10
C LYS A 408 7.14 2.52 4.47
N VAL A 409 7.22 3.20 3.30
CA VAL A 409 8.50 3.45 2.60
C VAL A 409 9.43 4.37 3.40
N LEU A 410 8.88 5.29 4.18
CA LEU A 410 9.66 6.28 4.95
C LEU A 410 9.86 5.88 6.42
N GLY A 411 9.49 4.64 6.82
CA GLY A 411 9.60 4.20 8.21
C GLY A 411 8.66 4.95 9.17
N LYS A 412 7.61 5.61 8.63
CA LYS A 412 6.59 6.36 9.37
C LYS A 412 5.33 5.54 9.59
N TYR A 413 4.45 6.00 10.45
CA TYR A 413 3.27 5.26 10.88
C TYR A 413 2.00 5.75 10.19
N TYR A 414 1.12 4.82 9.84
CA TYR A 414 -0.19 5.12 9.29
C TYR A 414 -1.25 4.23 9.94
N TYR A 415 -2.23 4.86 10.59
CA TYR A 415 -3.34 4.18 11.25
C TYR A 415 -4.68 4.57 10.65
N GLN A 416 -5.66 3.69 10.78
CA GLN A 416 -7.05 3.98 10.47
C GLN A 416 -7.89 3.69 11.70
N VAL A 417 -8.68 4.68 12.12
CA VAL A 417 -9.67 4.49 13.18
C VAL A 417 -10.87 3.69 12.67
N ASP A 418 -11.59 3.06 13.57
CA ASP A 418 -12.77 2.27 13.22
C ASP A 418 -13.82 3.11 12.49
N THR A 419 -14.57 2.47 11.59
CA THR A 419 -15.60 3.13 10.77
C THR A 419 -16.72 3.73 11.61
N TYR A 420 -17.03 3.13 12.75
CA TYR A 420 -18.12 3.55 13.64
C TYR A 420 -17.66 4.50 14.75
N PHE A 421 -16.39 4.89 14.76
CA PHE A 421 -15.89 5.87 15.70
C PHE A 421 -16.60 7.23 15.49
N PRO A 422 -17.27 7.79 16.53
CA PRO A 422 -18.10 8.97 16.39
C PRO A 422 -17.27 10.27 16.37
N SER A 423 -16.34 10.39 15.43
CA SER A 423 -15.37 11.50 15.35
C SER A 423 -16.04 12.86 15.33
N SER A 424 -17.13 13.04 14.55
CA SER A 424 -17.85 14.31 14.42
C SER A 424 -18.91 14.56 15.50
N LYS A 425 -19.27 13.52 16.29
CA LYS A 425 -20.31 13.61 17.34
C LYS A 425 -19.75 13.78 18.74
N LYS A 426 -18.46 13.94 18.89
CA LYS A 426 -17.74 14.04 20.14
C LYS A 426 -16.99 15.37 20.19
N CYS A 427 -17.09 16.07 21.30
CA CYS A 427 -16.30 17.28 21.50
C CYS A 427 -14.84 16.93 21.70
N SER A 428 -13.93 17.51 20.92
CA SER A 428 -12.50 17.27 21.05
C SER A 428 -11.87 17.84 22.32
N HIS A 429 -12.58 18.70 23.04
CA HIS A 429 -12.11 19.34 24.28
C HIS A 429 -12.50 18.59 25.54
N CYS A 430 -13.78 18.19 25.67
CA CYS A 430 -14.31 17.60 26.92
C CYS A 430 -14.82 16.17 26.72
N ASP A 431 -14.73 15.62 25.51
CA ASP A 431 -15.18 14.27 25.16
C ASP A 431 -16.71 14.07 25.24
N SER A 432 -17.51 15.10 25.56
CA SER A 432 -18.97 15.01 25.59
C SER A 432 -19.56 14.71 24.20
N LYS A 433 -20.64 13.95 24.16
CA LYS A 433 -21.36 13.64 22.93
C LYS A 433 -22.33 14.77 22.58
N THR A 434 -22.44 15.11 21.29
CA THR A 434 -23.40 16.09 20.78
C THR A 434 -24.27 15.52 19.69
N ASN A 435 -25.53 15.93 19.66
CA ASN A 435 -26.47 15.62 18.57
C ASN A 435 -26.54 16.75 17.53
N LYS A 436 -25.94 17.92 17.80
CA LYS A 436 -25.97 19.08 16.88
C LYS A 436 -25.36 18.78 15.52
N THR A 437 -24.36 17.90 15.47
CA THR A 437 -23.67 17.48 14.25
C THR A 437 -24.39 16.38 13.46
N ASN A 438 -25.56 15.91 13.88
CA ASN A 438 -26.36 14.95 13.09
C ASN A 438 -26.80 15.58 11.76
N ASN A 439 -27.08 16.89 11.74
CA ASN A 439 -27.31 17.61 10.50
C ASN A 439 -25.96 17.92 9.81
N LEU A 440 -25.78 17.41 8.58
CA LEU A 440 -24.57 17.60 7.81
C LEU A 440 -24.31 19.04 7.38
N ASN A 441 -25.32 19.91 7.43
CA ASN A 441 -25.19 21.33 7.09
C ASN A 441 -24.58 22.15 8.23
N VAL A 442 -24.62 21.67 9.48
CA VAL A 442 -24.04 22.33 10.63
C VAL A 442 -22.52 22.20 10.57
N ARG A 443 -21.82 23.29 10.32
CA ARG A 443 -20.37 23.35 10.22
C ARG A 443 -19.69 23.82 11.49
N ASN A 444 -20.29 24.82 12.15
CA ASN A 444 -19.80 25.35 13.42
C ASN A 444 -20.84 25.08 14.49
N TRP A 445 -20.39 24.70 15.66
CA TRP A 445 -21.24 24.41 16.81
C TRP A 445 -20.52 24.70 18.13
N ILE A 446 -21.30 25.06 19.14
CA ILE A 446 -20.81 25.30 20.50
C ILE A 446 -21.16 24.08 21.35
N CYS A 447 -20.17 23.57 22.09
CA CYS A 447 -20.35 22.45 22.99
C CYS A 447 -21.20 22.92 24.21
N GLU A 448 -22.22 22.15 24.58
CA GLU A 448 -23.10 22.46 25.69
C GLU A 448 -22.42 22.29 27.03
N GLU A 449 -21.49 21.36 27.16
CA GLU A 449 -20.81 21.05 28.40
C GLU A 449 -19.63 22.02 28.70
N CYS A 450 -18.79 22.30 27.71
CA CYS A 450 -17.58 23.10 27.94
C CYS A 450 -17.57 24.46 27.25
N GLY A 451 -18.64 24.84 26.53
CA GLY A 451 -18.76 26.13 25.86
C GLY A 451 -17.82 26.36 24.66
N CYS A 452 -16.98 25.41 24.29
CA CYS A 452 -16.03 25.57 23.21
C CYS A 452 -16.70 25.64 21.85
N GLU A 453 -16.28 26.59 21.03
CA GLU A 453 -16.66 26.66 19.61
C GLU A 453 -15.85 25.63 18.81
N ASN A 454 -16.53 24.89 17.98
CA ASN A 454 -15.94 23.82 17.17
C ASN A 454 -16.31 23.98 15.69
N ASP A 455 -15.30 23.99 14.82
CA ASP A 455 -15.49 23.62 13.41
C ASP A 455 -15.66 22.11 13.36
N ARG A 456 -16.72 21.63 12.73
CA ARG A 456 -17.09 20.20 12.69
C ARG A 456 -15.98 19.31 12.14
N ASP A 457 -15.40 19.71 11.00
CA ASP A 457 -14.45 18.90 10.26
C ASP A 457 -13.06 18.92 10.99
N ILE A 458 -12.70 20.07 11.60
CA ILE A 458 -11.49 20.17 12.45
C ILE A 458 -11.66 19.39 13.74
N ASN A 459 -12.81 19.51 14.41
CA ASN A 459 -13.11 18.72 15.61
C ASN A 459 -13.05 17.22 15.35
N ALA A 460 -13.58 16.77 14.19
CA ALA A 460 -13.51 15.36 13.80
C ALA A 460 -12.05 14.90 13.59
N SER A 461 -11.24 15.70 12.89
CA SER A 461 -9.84 15.37 12.65
C SER A 461 -9.01 15.33 13.94
N ILE A 462 -9.29 16.17 14.93
CA ILE A 462 -8.67 16.12 16.26
C ILE A 462 -9.05 14.82 16.99
N ASN A 463 -10.33 14.45 16.98
CA ASN A 463 -10.78 13.20 17.60
C ASN A 463 -10.15 11.97 16.95
N ILE A 464 -10.02 11.98 15.60
CA ILE A 464 -9.32 10.93 14.84
C ILE A 464 -7.85 10.85 15.24
N MET A 465 -7.19 11.99 15.43
CA MET A 465 -5.80 12.04 15.88
C MET A 465 -5.61 11.39 17.26
N PHE A 466 -6.45 11.73 18.23
CA PHE A 466 -6.37 11.15 19.57
C PHE A 466 -6.65 9.65 19.59
N GLU A 467 -7.63 9.18 18.82
CA GLU A 467 -7.92 7.76 18.72
C GLU A 467 -6.78 7.00 18.06
N GLY A 468 -6.18 7.58 17.00
CA GLY A 468 -5.00 7.03 16.36
C GLY A 468 -3.77 6.96 17.26
N LEU A 469 -3.62 7.94 18.16
CA LEU A 469 -2.55 7.94 19.16
C LEU A 469 -2.72 6.76 20.14
N LYS A 470 -3.95 6.46 20.57
CA LYS A 470 -4.22 5.29 21.41
C LYS A 470 -3.86 3.99 20.69
N ILE A 471 -4.24 3.86 19.40
CA ILE A 471 -3.92 2.68 18.57
C ILE A 471 -2.40 2.53 18.45
N HIS A 472 -1.67 3.65 18.26
CA HIS A 472 -0.22 3.62 18.18
C HIS A 472 0.41 3.03 19.44
N TYR A 473 0.03 3.51 20.62
CA TYR A 473 0.56 3.00 21.89
C TYR A 473 0.16 1.56 22.22
N GLN A 474 -0.97 1.11 21.73
CA GLN A 474 -1.38 -0.31 21.87
C GLN A 474 -0.60 -1.25 20.93
N SER A 475 0.03 -0.71 19.88
CA SER A 475 0.77 -1.49 18.88
C SER A 475 2.29 -1.58 19.15
N ILE A 476 2.78 -0.80 20.10
CA ILE A 476 4.16 -0.87 20.61
C ILE A 476 4.21 -1.81 21.81
#